data_0876be14228b27ef244b9fcf972858dd
#
_entry.id   0876be14228b27ef244b9fcf972858dd
#
_cell.length_a   1.000
_cell.length_b   1.000
_cell.length_c   1.000
_cell.angle_alpha   90.00
_cell.angle_beta   90.00
_cell.angle_gamma   90.00
#
_symmetry.space_group_name_H-M   'P 1'
#
loop_
_entity.id
_entity.type
_entity.pdbx_description
1 polymer ?
#
loop_
_entity_poly.entity_id
_entity_poly.type
_entity_poly.pdbx_seq_one_letter_code
_entity_poly.pdbx_strand_id
1 'polypeptide(L)'
;MDKVVIPHNVEAEKALLGAILIAKDKSIVIDEVNQIIKSTDFYRKANQVIYLTILDLFNTRKDIDSITLTEKLTNTNQLEAVGGIAYITDLSNCVPSAVNIKSYANIVRENAIKRELIN
;
A
#
# COMPACT_ATOMS: atom_id res chain seq x y z
N MET A 1 -23.01 20.17 15.63
CA MET A 1 -21.55 20.29 15.70
C MET A 1 -20.93 19.52 14.53
N ASP A 2 -20.18 20.23 13.72
CA ASP A 2 -19.61 19.62 12.53
C ASP A 2 -18.43 18.73 12.88
N LYS A 3 -18.44 17.50 12.38
CA LYS A 3 -17.31 16.61 12.53
C LYS A 3 -16.30 16.95 11.44
N VAL A 4 -15.07 17.18 11.83
CA VAL A 4 -13.98 17.28 10.85
C VAL A 4 -13.65 15.89 10.39
N VAL A 5 -13.89 15.62 9.11
CA VAL A 5 -13.54 14.35 8.49
C VAL A 5 -12.18 14.53 7.81
N ILE A 6 -11.20 13.74 8.24
CA ILE A 6 -9.86 13.74 7.63
C ILE A 6 -9.95 12.99 6.30
N PRO A 7 -9.60 13.64 5.18
CA PRO A 7 -9.68 12.97 3.88
C PRO A 7 -8.81 11.73 3.81
N HIS A 8 -9.42 10.60 3.49
CA HIS A 8 -8.72 9.34 3.26
C HIS A 8 -9.64 8.37 2.53
N ASN A 9 -9.07 7.32 1.99
CA ASN A 9 -9.83 6.28 1.33
C ASN A 9 -9.14 4.93 1.59
N VAL A 10 -9.61 4.23 2.62
CA VAL A 10 -9.04 2.93 3.03
C VAL A 10 -9.15 1.90 1.92
N GLU A 11 -10.28 1.89 1.19
CA GLU A 11 -10.47 0.93 0.11
C GLU A 11 -9.45 1.14 -1.02
N ALA A 12 -9.17 2.40 -1.38
CA ALA A 12 -8.16 2.70 -2.39
C ALA A 12 -6.76 2.32 -1.93
N GLU A 13 -6.44 2.56 -0.64
CA GLU A 13 -5.14 2.16 -0.09
C GLU A 13 -4.95 0.65 -0.16
N LYS A 14 -5.97 -0.10 0.25
CA LYS A 14 -5.94 -1.57 0.18
C LYS A 14 -5.83 -2.06 -1.27
N ALA A 15 -6.62 -1.48 -2.16
CA ALA A 15 -6.61 -1.85 -3.57
C ALA A 15 -5.26 -1.60 -4.21
N LEU A 16 -4.61 -0.49 -3.88
CA LEU A 16 -3.28 -0.16 -4.37
C LEU A 16 -2.25 -1.21 -3.94
N LEU A 17 -2.20 -1.50 -2.64
CA LEU A 17 -1.27 -2.49 -2.11
C LEU A 17 -1.55 -3.88 -2.67
N GLY A 18 -2.82 -4.26 -2.74
CA GLY A 18 -3.24 -5.54 -3.31
C GLY A 18 -2.85 -5.68 -4.77
N ALA A 19 -3.04 -4.62 -5.55
CA ALA A 19 -2.66 -4.61 -6.96
C ALA A 19 -1.16 -4.81 -7.14
N ILE A 20 -0.34 -4.19 -6.28
CA ILE A 20 1.11 -4.41 -6.31
C ILE A 20 1.43 -5.88 -6.04
N LEU A 21 0.79 -6.48 -5.03
CA LEU A 21 1.08 -7.86 -4.63
C LEU A 21 0.74 -8.87 -5.73
N ILE A 22 -0.31 -8.64 -6.52
CA ILE A 22 -0.74 -9.57 -7.57
C ILE A 22 -0.23 -9.22 -8.96
N ALA A 23 0.43 -8.07 -9.14
CA ALA A 23 0.94 -7.67 -10.44
C ALA A 23 1.96 -8.66 -10.96
N LYS A 24 1.91 -8.93 -12.27
CA LYS A 24 2.86 -9.83 -12.93
C LYS A 24 4.23 -9.21 -13.09
N ASP A 25 4.28 -7.94 -13.49
CA ASP A 25 5.54 -7.22 -13.64
C ASP A 25 5.69 -6.19 -12.51
N LYS A 26 6.36 -6.60 -11.44
CA LYS A 26 6.55 -5.75 -10.26
C LYS A 26 7.36 -4.50 -10.57
N SER A 27 8.37 -4.63 -11.43
CA SER A 27 9.25 -3.50 -11.76
C SER A 27 8.45 -2.36 -12.38
N ILE A 28 7.61 -2.66 -13.36
CA ILE A 28 6.81 -1.64 -14.03
C ILE A 28 5.82 -0.99 -13.07
N VAL A 29 5.05 -1.80 -12.32
CA VAL A 29 3.99 -1.23 -11.47
C VAL A 29 4.56 -0.45 -10.29
N ILE A 30 5.67 -0.90 -9.69
CA ILE A 30 6.29 -0.19 -8.58
C ILE A 30 6.86 1.14 -9.05
N ASP A 31 7.51 1.16 -10.22
CA ASP A 31 8.00 2.42 -10.79
C ASP A 31 6.86 3.40 -11.07
N GLU A 32 5.74 2.92 -11.64
CA GLU A 32 4.58 3.77 -11.89
C GLU A 32 4.01 4.35 -10.59
N VAL A 33 3.85 3.51 -9.57
CA VAL A 33 3.29 3.92 -8.28
C VAL A 33 4.21 4.93 -7.60
N ASN A 34 5.53 4.68 -7.61
CA ASN A 34 6.50 5.59 -6.99
C ASN A 34 6.53 6.97 -7.63
N GLN A 35 6.11 7.10 -8.88
CA GLN A 35 6.00 8.41 -9.53
C GLN A 35 4.78 9.18 -9.06
N ILE A 36 3.80 8.51 -8.47
CA ILE A 36 2.52 9.12 -8.05
C ILE A 36 2.51 9.38 -6.55
N ILE A 37 2.96 8.43 -5.75
CA ILE A 37 2.87 8.50 -4.29
C ILE A 37 4.23 8.29 -3.61
N LYS A 38 4.27 8.66 -2.35
CA LYS A 38 5.31 8.26 -1.39
C LYS A 38 4.64 7.55 -0.21
N SER A 39 5.42 6.86 0.61
CA SER A 39 4.88 6.04 1.73
C SER A 39 4.02 6.85 2.69
N THR A 40 4.38 8.11 2.94
CA THR A 40 3.65 8.98 3.84
C THR A 40 2.30 9.44 3.32
N ASP A 41 1.99 9.16 2.05
CA ASP A 41 0.69 9.48 1.47
C ASP A 41 -0.42 8.54 1.95
N PHE A 42 -0.06 7.34 2.42
CA PHE A 42 -1.05 6.46 3.06
C PHE A 42 -1.51 7.05 4.38
N TYR A 43 -2.82 7.09 4.57
CA TYR A 43 -3.41 7.55 5.82
C TYR A 43 -3.15 6.57 6.97
N ARG A 44 -3.33 5.26 6.70
CA ARG A 44 -3.13 4.23 7.71
C ARG A 44 -1.65 3.91 7.86
N LYS A 45 -1.18 3.97 9.11
CA LYS A 45 0.21 3.65 9.43
C LYS A 45 0.60 2.25 8.97
N ALA A 46 -0.30 1.28 9.15
CA ALA A 46 -0.07 -0.09 8.70
C ALA A 46 0.25 -0.14 7.21
N ASN A 47 -0.49 0.62 6.40
CA ASN A 47 -0.27 0.65 4.95
C ASN A 47 1.05 1.33 4.58
N GLN A 48 1.46 2.35 5.35
CA GLN A 48 2.79 2.96 5.17
C GLN A 48 3.91 1.93 5.38
N VAL A 49 3.80 1.15 6.45
CA VAL A 49 4.80 0.11 6.79
C VAL A 49 4.83 -0.96 5.71
N ILE A 50 3.66 -1.40 5.25
CA ILE A 50 3.57 -2.42 4.21
C ILE A 50 4.22 -1.92 2.91
N TYR A 51 3.92 -0.69 2.50
CA TYR A 51 4.51 -0.11 1.29
C TYR A 51 6.03 -0.01 1.39
N LEU A 52 6.55 0.48 2.52
CA LEU A 52 7.99 0.55 2.75
C LEU A 52 8.64 -0.83 2.70
N THR A 53 7.98 -1.86 3.24
CA THR A 53 8.49 -3.23 3.20
C THR A 53 8.51 -3.77 1.77
N ILE A 54 7.48 -3.47 0.99
CA ILE A 54 7.45 -3.84 -0.43
C ILE A 54 8.62 -3.17 -1.17
N LEU A 55 8.88 -1.89 -0.92
CA LEU A 55 10.00 -1.19 -1.55
C LEU A 55 11.35 -1.78 -1.13
N ASP A 56 11.49 -2.20 0.12
CA ASP A 56 12.70 -2.86 0.59
C ASP A 56 12.93 -4.18 -0.15
N LEU A 57 11.88 -5.00 -0.29
CA LEU A 57 11.96 -6.24 -1.06
C LEU A 57 12.35 -5.95 -2.51
N PHE A 58 11.75 -4.93 -3.11
CA PHE A 58 12.04 -4.54 -4.48
C PHE A 58 13.49 -4.10 -4.65
N ASN A 59 13.96 -3.23 -3.75
CA ASN A 59 15.32 -2.69 -3.82
C ASN A 59 16.40 -3.73 -3.54
N THR A 60 16.07 -4.78 -2.80
CA THR A 60 17.00 -5.88 -2.52
C THR A 60 16.83 -7.06 -3.50
N ARG A 61 16.05 -6.86 -4.55
CA ARG A 61 15.83 -7.84 -5.63
C ARG A 61 15.24 -9.15 -5.13
N LYS A 62 14.33 -9.06 -4.16
CA LYS A 62 13.57 -10.20 -3.65
C LYS A 62 12.25 -10.30 -4.39
N ASP A 63 11.69 -11.51 -4.41
CA ASP A 63 10.32 -11.69 -4.91
C ASP A 63 9.34 -10.93 -4.02
N ILE A 64 8.25 -10.46 -4.61
CA ILE A 64 7.22 -9.68 -3.91
C ILE A 64 5.87 -10.37 -4.10
N ASP A 65 5.36 -10.95 -3.02
CA ASP A 65 4.04 -11.54 -2.95
C ASP A 65 3.62 -11.57 -1.47
N SER A 66 2.45 -12.14 -1.19
CA SER A 66 1.94 -12.20 0.18
C SER A 66 2.86 -13.01 1.11
N ILE A 67 3.50 -14.05 0.58
CA ILE A 67 4.37 -14.91 1.37
C ILE A 67 5.67 -14.19 1.74
N THR A 68 6.34 -13.59 0.76
CA THR A 68 7.61 -12.88 1.01
C THR A 68 7.39 -11.65 1.89
N LEU A 69 6.28 -10.95 1.67
CA LEU A 69 5.90 -9.79 2.49
C LEU A 69 5.68 -10.21 3.94
N THR A 70 4.92 -11.29 4.16
CA THR A 70 4.67 -11.81 5.52
C THR A 70 5.97 -12.19 6.21
N GLU A 71 6.86 -12.88 5.51
CA GLU A 71 8.16 -13.30 6.04
C GLU A 71 8.99 -12.08 6.46
N LYS A 72 9.06 -11.08 5.61
CA LYS A 72 9.84 -9.87 5.92
C LYS A 72 9.26 -9.13 7.12
N LEU A 73 7.94 -8.97 7.17
CA LEU A 73 7.27 -8.33 8.30
C LEU A 73 7.45 -9.12 9.60
N THR A 74 7.47 -10.44 9.52
CA THR A 74 7.76 -11.29 10.68
C THR A 74 9.18 -11.05 11.18
N ASN A 75 10.14 -11.04 10.27
CA ASN A 75 11.56 -10.88 10.63
C ASN A 75 11.87 -9.49 11.19
N THR A 76 11.08 -8.48 10.85
CA THR A 76 11.24 -7.13 11.37
C THR A 76 10.31 -6.84 12.55
N ASN A 77 9.61 -7.86 13.06
CA ASN A 77 8.68 -7.75 14.19
C ASN A 77 7.55 -6.73 13.94
N GLN A 78 7.08 -6.63 12.69
CA GLN A 78 6.04 -5.68 12.31
C GLN A 78 4.73 -6.34 11.88
N LEU A 79 4.70 -7.68 11.78
CA LEU A 79 3.54 -8.38 11.21
C LEU A 79 2.25 -8.08 12.00
N GLU A 80 2.28 -8.22 13.32
CA GLU A 80 1.08 -7.99 14.14
C GLU A 80 0.66 -6.52 14.09
N ALA A 81 1.62 -5.60 14.06
CA ALA A 81 1.33 -4.16 14.03
C ALA A 81 0.61 -3.74 12.76
N VAL A 82 0.82 -4.43 11.63
CA VAL A 82 0.16 -4.09 10.37
C VAL A 82 -1.17 -4.84 10.17
N GLY A 83 -1.54 -5.72 11.08
CA GLY A 83 -2.82 -6.45 11.01
C GLY A 83 -2.67 -7.96 10.81
N GLY A 84 -1.46 -8.49 10.87
CA GLY A 84 -1.19 -9.92 10.78
C GLY A 84 -1.39 -10.52 9.39
N ILE A 85 -1.28 -11.84 9.33
CA ILE A 85 -1.44 -12.61 8.09
C ILE A 85 -2.81 -12.35 7.45
N ALA A 86 -3.86 -12.22 8.27
CA ALA A 86 -5.21 -12.00 7.76
C ALA A 86 -5.29 -10.74 6.90
N TYR A 87 -4.67 -9.65 7.35
CA TYR A 87 -4.69 -8.40 6.58
C TYR A 87 -3.90 -8.53 5.25
N ILE A 88 -2.74 -9.18 5.29
CA ILE A 88 -1.94 -9.41 4.08
C ILE A 88 -2.72 -10.27 3.07
N THR A 89 -3.40 -11.30 3.54
CA THR A 89 -4.24 -12.13 2.69
C THR A 89 -5.39 -11.32 2.07
N ASP A 90 -6.05 -10.47 2.87
CA ASP A 90 -7.09 -9.59 2.38
C ASP A 90 -6.58 -8.67 1.26
N LEU A 91 -5.39 -8.10 1.42
CA LEU A 91 -4.80 -7.24 0.39
C LEU A 91 -4.66 -7.99 -0.94
N SER A 92 -4.14 -9.21 -0.90
CA SER A 92 -3.94 -10.01 -2.11
C SER A 92 -5.25 -10.38 -2.80
N ASN A 93 -6.34 -10.42 -2.06
CA ASN A 93 -7.64 -10.85 -2.57
C ASN A 93 -8.61 -9.70 -2.86
N CYS A 94 -8.23 -8.45 -2.57
CA CYS A 94 -9.19 -7.35 -2.65
C CYS A 94 -9.43 -6.82 -4.06
N VAL A 95 -8.56 -7.13 -5.03
CA VAL A 95 -8.74 -6.73 -6.43
C VAL A 95 -8.45 -7.91 -7.35
N PRO A 96 -9.18 -8.01 -8.49
CA PRO A 96 -8.96 -9.13 -9.42
C PRO A 96 -7.74 -8.97 -10.31
N SER A 97 -7.24 -7.74 -10.47
CA SER A 97 -6.08 -7.46 -11.33
C SER A 97 -5.44 -6.14 -10.95
N ALA A 98 -4.25 -5.88 -11.51
CA ALA A 98 -3.53 -4.64 -11.29
C ALA A 98 -3.83 -3.58 -12.36
N VAL A 99 -4.83 -3.79 -13.20
CA VAL A 99 -5.09 -2.90 -14.36
C VAL A 99 -5.40 -1.46 -13.94
N ASN A 100 -6.03 -1.25 -12.78
CA ASN A 100 -6.41 0.08 -12.32
C ASN A 100 -5.44 0.66 -11.27
N ILE A 101 -4.22 0.15 -11.20
CA ILE A 101 -3.28 0.51 -10.14
C ILE A 101 -2.99 2.02 -10.10
N LYS A 102 -2.87 2.67 -11.24
CA LYS A 102 -2.64 4.12 -11.30
C LYS A 102 -3.82 4.90 -10.74
N SER A 103 -5.05 4.45 -11.02
CA SER A 103 -6.24 5.08 -10.47
C SER A 103 -6.25 5.02 -8.94
N TYR A 104 -5.90 3.87 -8.38
CA TYR A 104 -5.82 3.71 -6.93
C TYR A 104 -4.73 4.62 -6.33
N ALA A 105 -3.57 4.66 -6.97
CA ALA A 105 -2.48 5.53 -6.53
C ALA A 105 -2.88 7.01 -6.57
N ASN A 106 -3.58 7.44 -7.61
CA ASN A 106 -4.07 8.81 -7.72
C ASN A 106 -5.05 9.17 -6.61
N ILE A 107 -5.96 8.26 -6.25
CA ILE A 107 -6.89 8.49 -5.15
C ILE A 107 -6.13 8.66 -3.83
N VAL A 108 -5.15 7.80 -3.58
CA VAL A 108 -4.32 7.90 -2.36
C VAL A 108 -3.60 9.25 -2.33
N ARG A 109 -3.00 9.66 -3.45
CA ARG A 109 -2.27 10.94 -3.53
C ARG A 109 -3.20 12.13 -3.35
N GLU A 110 -4.37 12.12 -4.00
CA GLU A 110 -5.35 13.22 -3.87
C GLU A 110 -5.80 13.42 -2.42
N ASN A 111 -6.06 12.33 -1.72
CA ASN A 111 -6.44 12.42 -0.30
C ASN A 111 -5.30 12.90 0.57
N ALA A 112 -4.06 12.51 0.27
CA ALA A 112 -2.89 13.00 0.99
C ALA A 112 -2.73 14.51 0.81
N ILE A 113 -2.91 15.01 -0.41
CA ILE A 113 -2.87 16.45 -0.69
C ILE A 113 -3.96 17.18 0.09
N LYS A 114 -5.18 16.64 0.11
CA LYS A 114 -6.27 17.24 0.88
C LYS A 114 -5.95 17.31 2.37
N ARG A 115 -5.30 16.28 2.93
CA ARG A 115 -4.87 16.30 4.34
C ARG A 115 -3.84 17.39 4.60
N GLU A 116 -2.91 17.61 3.68
CA GLU A 116 -1.91 18.67 3.80
C GLU A 116 -2.55 20.06 3.88
N LEU A 117 -3.66 20.26 3.17
CA LEU A 117 -4.36 21.55 3.14
C LEU A 117 -5.14 21.84 4.43
N ILE A 118 -5.42 20.85 5.24
CA ILE A 118 -6.15 21.00 6.50
C ILE A 118 -5.22 21.47 7.62
N ASN A 119 -3.98 21.15 7.54
CA ASN A 119 -3.01 21.49 8.60
C ASN A 119 -2.49 22.94 8.39
#